data_49785e8ed6064af52f08a810d0a4bb92
#
_entry.id   49785e8ed6064af52f08a810d0a4bb92
#
_cell.length_a   1.000
_cell.length_b   1.000
_cell.length_c   1.000
_cell.angle_alpha   90.00
_cell.angle_beta   90.00
_cell.angle_gamma   90.00
#
_symmetry.space_group_name_H-M   'P 1'
#
loop_
_entity.id
_entity.type
_entity.pdbx_description
1 polymer ?
#
loop_
_entity_poly.entity_id
_entity_poly.type
_entity_poly.pdbx_seq_one_letter_code
_entity_poly.pdbx_strand_id
1 'polypeptide(L)'
;GKCFINRDCKIAPIRKYLAEIAGGPLRAKTNIVQYVGIAADEPRRLAKLTENRMSLLAKYGYTEQMAKWLCAAHGLLSPIYTTGTRGGCWFCPNCKIQHFVNLRRNHPELWAELVELSHTPNLCSYGFKYGLTVQEIEKRMDAEEQQLKLF
;
A
#
# COMPACT_ATOMS: atom_id res chain seq x y z
N GLY A 1 -4.25 -2.58 12.99
CA GLY A 1 -3.60 -3.89 13.13
C GLY A 1 -2.36 -3.99 12.26
N LYS A 2 -1.50 -4.97 12.52
CA LYS A 2 -0.31 -5.23 11.69
C LYS A 2 -0.75 -6.02 10.44
N CYS A 3 -0.34 -5.57 9.26
CA CYS A 3 -0.59 -6.30 8.01
C CYS A 3 0.35 -7.50 7.91
N PHE A 4 -0.18 -8.73 7.95
CA PHE A 4 0.62 -9.97 7.85
C PHE A 4 1.33 -10.08 6.49
N ILE A 5 0.68 -9.71 5.39
CA ILE A 5 1.30 -9.71 4.05
C ILE A 5 2.50 -8.77 4.02
N ASN A 6 2.39 -7.56 4.59
CA ASN A 6 3.53 -6.66 4.68
C ASN A 6 4.66 -7.27 5.54
N ARG A 7 4.33 -7.93 6.65
CA ARG A 7 5.31 -8.58 7.52
C ARG A 7 6.04 -9.73 6.81
N ASP A 8 5.28 -10.65 6.22
CA ASP A 8 5.79 -11.94 5.78
C ASP A 8 6.30 -11.90 4.33
N CYS A 9 5.61 -11.15 3.43
CA CYS A 9 5.95 -11.08 2.02
C CYS A 9 6.87 -9.90 1.65
N LYS A 10 7.05 -8.92 2.53
CA LYS A 10 7.91 -7.75 2.29
C LYS A 10 9.02 -7.62 3.32
N ILE A 11 8.67 -7.47 4.59
CA ILE A 11 9.66 -7.16 5.64
C ILE A 11 10.58 -8.35 5.92
N ALA A 12 10.03 -9.56 6.03
CA ALA A 12 10.84 -10.76 6.33
C ALA A 12 11.85 -11.07 5.21
N PRO A 13 11.48 -11.12 3.90
CA PRO A 13 12.45 -11.31 2.82
C PRO A 13 13.51 -10.20 2.76
N ILE A 14 13.13 -8.94 2.94
CA ILE A 14 14.09 -7.83 2.96
C ILE A 14 15.10 -8.01 4.09
N ARG A 15 14.63 -8.34 5.29
CA ARG A 15 15.52 -8.58 6.44
C ARG A 15 16.48 -9.75 6.21
N LYS A 16 15.98 -10.84 5.61
CA LYS A 16 16.82 -11.99 5.26
C LYS A 16 17.93 -11.57 4.30
N TYR A 17 17.58 -10.92 3.21
CA TYR A 17 18.54 -10.43 2.20
C TYR A 17 19.57 -9.48 2.79
N LEU A 18 19.14 -8.53 3.61
CA LEU A 18 20.06 -7.60 4.27
C LEU A 18 21.00 -8.31 5.25
N ALA A 19 20.55 -9.36 5.95
CA ALA A 19 21.40 -10.17 6.82
C ALA A 19 22.44 -10.96 6.02
N GLU A 20 22.08 -11.47 4.84
CA GLU A 20 23.00 -12.14 3.92
C GLU A 20 24.11 -11.18 3.45
N ILE A 21 23.76 -9.97 3.01
CA ILE A 21 24.73 -8.93 2.62
C ILE A 21 25.64 -8.50 3.78
N ALA A 22 25.07 -8.42 4.99
CA ALA A 22 25.80 -8.02 6.20
C ALA A 22 26.74 -9.13 6.73
N GLY A 23 26.68 -10.34 6.18
CA GLY A 23 27.43 -11.49 6.66
C GLY A 23 26.95 -12.00 8.03
N GLY A 24 25.71 -11.73 8.43
CA GLY A 24 25.13 -12.15 9.69
C GLY A 24 23.89 -11.36 10.11
N PRO A 25 23.35 -11.62 11.30
CA PRO A 25 22.14 -10.95 11.80
C PRO A 25 22.28 -9.44 11.80
N LEU A 26 21.27 -8.73 11.28
CA LEU A 26 21.21 -7.27 11.32
C LEU A 26 21.21 -6.78 12.77
N ARG A 27 22.26 -6.10 13.17
CA ARG A 27 22.38 -5.40 14.45
C ARG A 27 22.24 -3.89 14.22
N ALA A 28 21.99 -3.12 15.29
CA ALA A 28 21.83 -1.68 15.21
C ALA A 28 23.01 -0.91 14.58
N LYS A 29 24.21 -1.51 14.55
CA LYS A 29 25.44 -0.92 13.98
C LYS A 29 25.87 -1.62 12.69
N THR A 30 24.98 -1.96 11.79
CA THR A 30 25.36 -2.44 10.46
C THR A 30 25.78 -1.27 9.58
N ASN A 31 26.81 -1.46 8.76
CA ASN A 31 27.28 -0.44 7.79
C ASN A 31 26.37 -0.34 6.55
N ILE A 32 25.16 -0.92 6.60
CA ILE A 32 24.20 -0.90 5.50
C ILE A 32 23.25 0.26 5.70
N VAL A 33 23.25 1.21 4.75
CA VAL A 33 22.27 2.29 4.65
C VAL A 33 21.15 1.88 3.70
N GLN A 34 19.91 1.93 4.18
CA GLN A 34 18.72 1.67 3.39
C GLN A 34 18.11 2.98 2.89
N TYR A 35 17.99 3.14 1.59
CA TYR A 35 17.24 4.24 1.00
C TYR A 35 15.78 3.86 0.87
N VAL A 36 14.89 4.70 1.39
CA VAL A 36 13.43 4.50 1.36
C VAL A 36 12.74 5.67 0.67
N GLY A 37 11.76 5.37 -0.17
CA GLY A 37 10.97 6.38 -0.90
C GLY A 37 9.89 7.00 -0.01
N ILE A 38 10.27 7.95 0.84
CA ILE A 38 9.35 8.75 1.65
C ILE A 38 9.53 10.20 1.23
N ALA A 39 8.44 10.86 0.84
CA ALA A 39 8.48 12.24 0.38
C ALA A 39 8.70 13.24 1.54
N ALA A 40 9.16 14.45 1.21
CA ALA A 40 9.44 15.49 2.19
C ALA A 40 8.20 15.95 2.96
N ASP A 41 7.03 15.85 2.33
CA ASP A 41 5.72 16.20 2.88
C ASP A 41 5.04 15.04 3.67
N GLU A 42 5.79 13.99 4.04
CA GLU A 42 5.33 12.87 4.87
C GLU A 42 6.02 12.84 6.26
N PRO A 43 5.91 13.87 7.11
CA PRO A 43 6.69 14.00 8.35
C PRO A 43 6.47 12.84 9.33
N ARG A 44 5.23 12.30 9.41
CA ARG A 44 4.91 11.16 10.29
C ARG A 44 5.62 9.86 9.88
N ARG A 45 5.98 9.72 8.61
CA ARG A 45 6.74 8.57 8.10
C ARG A 45 8.23 8.80 8.27
N LEU A 46 8.69 10.03 8.02
CA LEU A 46 10.09 10.41 8.22
C LEU A 46 10.53 10.26 9.66
N ALA A 47 9.69 10.64 10.62
CA ALA A 47 9.97 10.49 12.06
C ALA A 47 10.15 9.03 12.53
N LYS A 48 9.79 8.05 11.69
CA LYS A 48 9.97 6.61 11.99
C LYS A 48 11.25 6.03 11.37
N LEU A 49 12.05 6.83 10.68
CA LEU A 49 13.32 6.40 10.14
C LEU A 49 14.32 6.19 11.28
N THR A 50 15.08 5.12 11.17
CA THR A 50 16.20 4.79 12.07
C THR A 50 17.51 5.30 11.46
N GLU A 51 18.60 5.33 12.24
CA GLU A 51 19.93 5.80 11.80
C GLU A 51 20.40 5.20 10.47
N ASN A 52 20.07 3.93 10.22
CA ASN A 52 20.46 3.22 9.00
C ASN A 52 19.46 3.38 7.83
N ARG A 53 18.49 4.30 7.95
CA ARG A 53 17.49 4.56 6.90
C ARG A 53 17.44 6.04 6.58
N MET A 54 17.50 6.34 5.29
CA MET A 54 17.37 7.70 4.84
C MET A 54 16.44 7.80 3.62
N SER A 55 15.80 8.95 3.47
CA SER A 55 15.07 9.27 2.26
C SER A 55 15.82 10.33 1.45
N LEU A 56 16.17 9.99 0.21
CA LEU A 56 16.74 10.97 -0.72
C LEU A 56 15.68 12.00 -1.13
N LEU A 57 14.41 11.60 -1.28
CA LEU A 57 13.33 12.54 -1.58
C LEU A 57 13.26 13.63 -0.51
N ALA A 58 13.22 13.24 0.76
CA ALA A 58 13.19 14.19 1.87
C ALA A 58 14.46 15.01 1.97
N LYS A 59 15.63 14.38 1.76
CA LYS A 59 16.94 15.07 1.79
C LYS A 59 17.02 16.20 0.77
N TYR A 60 16.44 16.02 -0.40
CA TYR A 60 16.43 17.00 -1.48
C TYR A 60 15.12 17.81 -1.59
N GLY A 61 14.24 17.72 -0.60
CA GLY A 61 13.00 18.49 -0.54
C GLY A 61 11.91 18.07 -1.53
N TYR A 62 11.99 16.86 -2.09
CA TYR A 62 11.00 16.36 -3.04
C TYR A 62 9.71 15.96 -2.33
N THR A 63 8.61 16.63 -2.67
CA THR A 63 7.26 16.24 -2.26
C THR A 63 6.76 15.03 -3.06
N GLU A 64 5.66 14.42 -2.62
CA GLU A 64 5.02 13.32 -3.37
C GLU A 64 4.65 13.77 -4.78
N GLN A 65 4.14 14.99 -4.94
CA GLN A 65 3.77 15.53 -6.25
C GLN A 65 4.99 15.74 -7.16
N MET A 66 6.09 16.27 -6.61
CA MET A 66 7.34 16.45 -7.37
C MET A 66 7.92 15.10 -7.81
N ALA A 67 7.86 14.08 -6.95
CA ALA A 67 8.29 12.73 -7.30
C ALA A 67 7.44 12.12 -8.43
N LYS A 68 6.11 12.35 -8.43
CA LYS A 68 5.24 11.94 -9.53
C LYS A 68 5.58 12.62 -10.85
N TRP A 69 5.82 13.95 -10.82
CA TRP A 69 6.23 14.69 -12.01
C TRP A 69 7.58 14.20 -12.56
N LEU A 70 8.54 13.94 -11.69
CA LEU A 70 9.84 13.39 -12.10
C LEU A 70 9.66 12.01 -12.77
N CYS A 71 8.87 11.11 -12.17
CA CYS A 71 8.57 9.82 -12.77
C CYS A 71 7.86 9.96 -14.12
N ALA A 72 6.90 10.88 -14.23
CA ALA A 72 6.20 11.14 -15.49
C ALA A 72 7.15 11.66 -16.58
N ALA A 73 8.03 12.61 -16.25
CA ALA A 73 9.02 13.15 -17.18
C ALA A 73 9.98 12.12 -17.76
N HIS A 74 10.22 11.02 -17.01
CA HIS A 74 11.08 9.91 -17.43
C HIS A 74 10.31 8.69 -17.92
N GLY A 75 8.99 8.77 -18.12
CA GLY A 75 8.17 7.62 -18.55
C GLY A 75 8.06 6.49 -17.52
N LEU A 76 8.36 6.76 -16.25
CA LEU A 76 8.39 5.78 -15.15
C LEU A 76 7.15 5.88 -14.23
N LEU A 77 6.18 6.71 -14.57
CA LEU A 77 4.96 6.82 -13.76
C LEU A 77 4.14 5.53 -13.86
N SER A 78 3.85 4.92 -12.73
CA SER A 78 3.03 3.70 -12.70
C SER A 78 1.63 3.96 -13.24
N PRO A 79 1.07 3.09 -14.11
CA PRO A 79 -0.28 3.20 -14.65
C PRO A 79 -1.38 3.32 -13.58
N ILE A 80 -1.14 2.84 -12.37
CA ILE A 80 -2.11 2.94 -11.27
C ILE A 80 -2.52 4.38 -10.95
N TYR A 81 -1.65 5.36 -11.24
CA TYR A 81 -1.96 6.78 -11.02
C TYR A 81 -2.89 7.39 -12.06
N THR A 82 -3.23 6.66 -13.14
CA THR A 82 -4.27 7.06 -14.09
C THR A 82 -5.67 6.64 -13.65
N THR A 83 -5.78 5.54 -12.90
CA THR A 83 -7.06 4.96 -12.47
C THR A 83 -7.28 5.02 -10.96
N GLY A 84 -6.24 5.24 -10.19
CA GLY A 84 -6.26 5.27 -8.73
C GLY A 84 -5.41 6.37 -8.12
N THR A 85 -5.65 6.67 -6.88
CA THR A 85 -4.95 7.72 -6.13
C THR A 85 -3.73 7.21 -5.36
N ARG A 86 -3.60 5.88 -5.19
CA ARG A 86 -2.57 5.27 -4.34
C ARG A 86 -2.23 3.86 -4.78
N GLY A 87 -0.93 3.57 -4.90
CA GLY A 87 -0.44 2.19 -5.04
C GLY A 87 -0.61 1.38 -3.76
N GLY A 88 -0.94 0.11 -3.90
CA GLY A 88 -1.11 -0.83 -2.79
C GLY A 88 -1.59 -2.19 -3.28
N CYS A 89 -1.84 -3.11 -2.35
CA CYS A 89 -2.50 -4.37 -2.70
C CYS A 89 -3.95 -4.08 -3.09
N TRP A 90 -4.40 -4.62 -4.23
CA TRP A 90 -5.77 -4.44 -4.72
C TRP A 90 -6.83 -4.94 -3.70
N PHE A 91 -6.50 -5.96 -2.93
CA PHE A 91 -7.32 -6.55 -1.87
C PHE A 91 -7.06 -5.97 -0.47
N CYS A 92 -6.46 -4.79 -0.34
CA CYS A 92 -6.07 -4.26 0.96
C CYS A 92 -7.27 -3.77 1.77
N PRO A 93 -7.57 -4.34 2.95
CA PRO A 93 -8.71 -3.91 3.77
C PRO A 93 -8.56 -2.49 4.34
N ASN A 94 -7.34 -1.94 4.32
CA ASN A 94 -7.07 -0.58 4.79
C ASN A 94 -7.29 0.51 3.72
N CYS A 95 -7.68 0.15 2.49
CA CYS A 95 -8.03 1.10 1.45
C CYS A 95 -9.37 1.81 1.76
N LYS A 96 -9.59 2.98 1.18
CA LYS A 96 -10.90 3.67 1.24
C LYS A 96 -11.94 2.89 0.42
N ILE A 97 -13.23 3.09 0.69
CA ILE A 97 -14.32 2.47 -0.09
C ILE A 97 -14.21 2.83 -1.57
N GLN A 98 -13.88 4.08 -1.89
CA GLN A 98 -13.65 4.53 -3.27
C GLN A 98 -12.60 3.69 -4.03
N HIS A 99 -11.62 3.11 -3.35
CA HIS A 99 -10.68 2.18 -3.98
C HIS A 99 -11.38 0.92 -4.49
N PHE A 100 -12.32 0.38 -3.71
CA PHE A 100 -13.09 -0.82 -4.10
C PHE A 100 -14.12 -0.50 -5.18
N VAL A 101 -14.72 0.69 -5.16
CA VAL A 101 -15.56 1.19 -6.27
C VAL A 101 -14.75 1.21 -7.57
N ASN A 102 -13.55 1.80 -7.55
CA ASN A 102 -12.66 1.83 -8.71
C ASN A 102 -12.19 0.44 -9.13
N LEU A 103 -11.89 -0.46 -8.16
CA LEU A 103 -11.52 -1.84 -8.44
C LEU A 103 -12.66 -2.57 -9.15
N ARG A 104 -13.89 -2.52 -8.61
CA ARG A 104 -15.08 -3.17 -9.21
C ARG A 104 -15.36 -2.65 -10.62
N ARG A 105 -15.17 -1.34 -10.84
CA ARG A 105 -15.43 -0.69 -12.14
C ARG A 105 -14.37 -1.01 -13.19
N ASN A 106 -13.10 -0.93 -12.83
CA ASN A 106 -11.99 -1.02 -13.79
C ASN A 106 -11.38 -2.42 -13.88
N HIS A 107 -11.59 -3.27 -12.86
CA HIS A 107 -11.04 -4.60 -12.73
C HIS A 107 -12.07 -5.55 -12.11
N PRO A 108 -13.21 -5.81 -12.80
CA PRO A 108 -14.30 -6.63 -12.26
C PRO A 108 -13.86 -8.06 -11.95
N GLU A 109 -12.88 -8.59 -12.69
CA GLU A 109 -12.27 -9.90 -12.43
C GLU A 109 -11.59 -9.98 -11.08
N LEU A 110 -10.83 -8.94 -10.68
CA LEU A 110 -10.18 -8.88 -9.37
C LEU A 110 -11.20 -8.68 -8.25
N TRP A 111 -12.29 -7.96 -8.53
CA TRP A 111 -13.38 -7.84 -7.56
C TRP A 111 -14.08 -9.20 -7.33
N ALA A 112 -14.34 -9.96 -8.39
CA ALA A 112 -14.91 -11.30 -8.30
C ALA A 112 -14.00 -12.24 -7.50
N GLU A 113 -12.69 -12.21 -7.74
CA GLU A 113 -11.71 -12.97 -6.96
C GLU A 113 -11.73 -12.59 -5.47
N LEU A 114 -11.86 -11.30 -5.13
CA LEU A 114 -11.98 -10.87 -3.75
C LEU A 114 -13.26 -11.39 -3.07
N VAL A 115 -14.38 -11.40 -3.79
CA VAL A 115 -15.64 -11.97 -3.31
C VAL A 115 -15.47 -13.47 -3.06
N GLU A 116 -14.85 -14.21 -3.97
CA GLU A 116 -14.56 -15.63 -3.81
C GLU A 116 -13.66 -15.91 -2.61
N LEU A 117 -12.57 -15.15 -2.46
CA LEU A 117 -11.66 -15.24 -1.31
C LEU A 117 -12.39 -15.00 0.02
N SER A 118 -13.43 -14.16 0.04
CA SER A 118 -14.21 -13.89 1.24
C SER A 118 -15.04 -15.09 1.74
N HIS A 119 -15.26 -16.08 0.88
CA HIS A 119 -15.96 -17.32 1.20
C HIS A 119 -15.02 -18.46 1.62
N THR A 120 -13.71 -18.21 1.65
CA THR A 120 -12.73 -19.22 2.09
C THR A 120 -13.03 -19.64 3.54
N PRO A 121 -13.08 -20.95 3.85
CA PRO A 121 -13.30 -21.43 5.20
C PRO A 121 -12.12 -21.10 6.13
N ASN A 122 -12.38 -20.98 7.42
CA ASN A 122 -11.37 -20.77 8.47
C ASN A 122 -10.59 -19.45 8.32
N LEU A 123 -11.24 -18.36 7.93
CA LEU A 123 -10.62 -17.05 7.93
C LEU A 123 -10.13 -16.67 9.34
N CYS A 124 -8.94 -16.06 9.42
CA CYS A 124 -8.32 -15.65 10.68
C CYS A 124 -9.07 -14.52 11.41
N SER A 125 -9.97 -13.82 10.73
CA SER A 125 -10.76 -12.72 11.28
C SER A 125 -12.15 -12.69 10.68
N TYR A 126 -13.11 -12.24 11.49
CA TYR A 126 -14.44 -11.93 10.97
C TYR A 126 -14.42 -10.70 10.08
N GLY A 127 -15.04 -10.81 8.93
CA GLY A 127 -15.16 -9.73 7.96
C GLY A 127 -13.86 -9.43 7.20
N PHE A 128 -13.99 -8.64 6.16
CA PHE A 128 -12.88 -8.23 5.29
C PHE A 128 -12.27 -6.89 5.73
N LYS A 129 -13.11 -5.90 6.09
CA LYS A 129 -12.65 -4.56 6.43
C LYS A 129 -13.29 -4.06 7.74
N TYR A 130 -12.49 -3.96 8.81
CA TYR A 130 -12.94 -3.45 10.11
C TYR A 130 -14.22 -4.11 10.63
N GLY A 131 -14.31 -5.43 10.52
CA GLY A 131 -15.48 -6.19 10.93
C GLY A 131 -16.63 -6.18 9.93
N LEU A 132 -16.48 -5.55 8.76
CA LEU A 132 -17.45 -5.59 7.68
C LEU A 132 -17.18 -6.76 6.73
N THR A 133 -18.21 -7.45 6.34
CA THR A 133 -18.16 -8.45 5.26
C THR A 133 -18.02 -7.77 3.89
N VAL A 134 -17.68 -8.54 2.85
CA VAL A 134 -17.61 -8.01 1.48
C VAL A 134 -18.98 -7.50 1.03
N GLN A 135 -20.07 -8.20 1.39
CA GLN A 135 -21.45 -7.80 1.07
C GLN A 135 -21.86 -6.47 1.73
N GLU A 136 -21.39 -6.21 2.95
CA GLU A 136 -21.62 -4.92 3.61
C GLU A 136 -20.80 -3.80 2.98
N ILE A 137 -19.63 -4.12 2.45
CA ILE A 137 -18.82 -3.18 1.68
C ILE A 137 -19.50 -2.87 0.34
N GLU A 138 -20.05 -3.85 -0.35
CA GLU A 138 -20.81 -3.64 -1.59
C GLU A 138 -21.95 -2.65 -1.38
N LYS A 139 -22.76 -2.83 -0.32
CA LYS A 139 -23.82 -1.86 0.00
C LYS A 139 -23.31 -0.44 0.20
N ARG A 140 -22.13 -0.28 0.83
CA ARG A 140 -21.50 1.05 0.98
C ARG A 140 -20.99 1.62 -0.34
N MET A 141 -20.43 0.76 -1.20
CA MET A 141 -19.98 1.15 -2.53
C MET A 141 -21.16 1.65 -3.36
N ASP A 142 -22.27 0.93 -3.34
CA ASP A 142 -23.49 1.32 -4.06
C ASP A 142 -24.05 2.66 -3.56
N ALA A 143 -24.03 2.89 -2.25
CA ALA A 143 -24.43 4.17 -1.68
C ALA A 143 -23.51 5.33 -2.11
N GLU A 144 -22.17 5.13 -2.14
CA GLU A 144 -21.23 6.14 -2.65
C GLU A 144 -21.44 6.41 -4.15
N GLU A 145 -21.68 5.38 -4.96
CA GLU A 145 -21.94 5.54 -6.40
C GLU A 145 -23.26 6.26 -6.67
N GLN A 146 -24.28 6.07 -5.84
CA GLN A 146 -25.54 6.80 -5.95
C GLN A 146 -25.36 8.29 -5.61
N GLN A 147 -24.60 8.61 -4.56
CA GLN A 147 -24.32 10.00 -4.18
C GLN A 147 -23.59 10.74 -5.29
N LEU A 148 -22.61 10.09 -5.96
CA LEU A 148 -21.88 10.71 -7.08
C LEU A 148 -22.73 10.97 -8.33
N LYS A 149 -23.87 10.31 -8.49
CA LYS A 149 -24.81 10.53 -9.61
C LYS A 149 -25.78 11.70 -9.37
N LEU A 150 -25.84 12.22 -8.15
CA LEU A 150 -26.74 13.34 -7.79
C LEU A 150 -26.08 14.71 -7.96
N PHE A 151 -24.82 14.76 -8.31
CA PHE A 151 -24.02 15.95 -8.61
C PHE A 151 -23.41 15.86 -10.02
#